data_45f87779d3315fa259f47e286cf2cc63
#
_entry.id   45f87779d3315fa259f47e286cf2cc63
#
_cell.length_a   1.000
_cell.length_b   1.000
_cell.length_c   1.000
_cell.angle_alpha   90.00
_cell.angle_beta   90.00
_cell.angle_gamma   90.00
#
_symmetry.space_group_name_H-M   'P 1'
#
loop_
_entity.id
_entity.type
_entity.pdbx_description
1 polymer ?
#
loop_
_entity_poly.entity_id
_entity_poly.type
_entity_poly.pdbx_seq_one_letter_code
_entity_poly.pdbx_strand_id
1 'polypeptide(L)' 'MIKESYTVKYRVEGVGSSTNGSATIMLYSDNESEAIAALKSRGTIGRDKEVVILSIRKN' A
#
# COMPACT_ATOMS: atom_id res chain seq x y z
N MET A 1 -8.18 16.98 -9.78
CA MET A 1 -8.45 16.20 -8.58
C MET A 1 -7.31 16.36 -7.60
N ILE A 2 -7.61 16.42 -6.34
CA ILE A 2 -6.61 16.63 -5.28
C ILE A 2 -6.39 15.32 -4.54
N LYS A 3 -5.14 14.93 -4.36
CA LYS A 3 -4.80 13.79 -3.55
C LYS A 3 -5.03 14.10 -2.07
N GLU A 4 -5.50 13.12 -1.33
CA GLU A 4 -5.72 13.25 0.10
C GLU A 4 -4.89 12.21 0.85
N SER A 5 -4.66 12.46 2.13
CA SER A 5 -3.88 11.57 2.97
C SER A 5 -4.72 10.36 3.39
N TYR A 6 -4.19 9.17 3.15
CA TYR A 6 -4.83 7.92 3.56
C TYR A 6 -3.85 7.09 4.36
N THR A 7 -4.36 6.40 5.37
CA THR A 7 -3.60 5.39 6.09
C THR A 7 -3.94 4.03 5.48
N VAL A 8 -2.92 3.37 4.95
CA VAL A 8 -3.08 2.08 4.28
C VAL A 8 -2.40 1.02 5.13
N LYS A 9 -3.16 0.00 5.50
CA LYS A 9 -2.61 -1.19 6.15
C LYS A 9 -2.48 -2.26 5.10
N TYR A 10 -1.33 -2.90 5.06
CA TYR A 10 -1.03 -3.86 4.02
C TYR A 10 -0.21 -5.01 4.56
N ARG A 11 -0.17 -6.07 3.77
CA ARG A 11 0.65 -7.25 4.04
C ARG A 11 1.54 -7.48 2.83
N VAL A 12 2.83 -7.64 3.08
CA VAL A 12 3.78 -7.98 2.03
C VAL A 12 4.06 -9.47 2.13
N GLU A 13 3.83 -10.20 1.06
CA GLU A 13 4.07 -11.63 1.01
C GLU A 13 5.29 -11.92 0.14
N GLY A 14 6.24 -12.66 0.69
CA GLY A 14 7.39 -13.16 -0.02
C GLY A 14 7.49 -14.67 0.12
N VAL A 15 8.50 -15.25 -0.50
CA VAL A 15 8.72 -16.69 -0.41
C VAL A 15 9.07 -17.06 1.04
N GLY A 16 8.18 -17.80 1.68
CA GLY A 16 8.41 -18.29 3.03
C GLY A 16 8.20 -17.28 4.15
N SER A 17 7.73 -16.06 3.84
CA SER A 17 7.50 -15.06 4.88
C SER A 17 6.41 -14.08 4.50
N SER A 18 5.79 -13.50 5.51
CA SER A 18 4.84 -12.41 5.30
C SER A 18 5.04 -11.37 6.40
N THR A 19 4.87 -10.10 6.06
CA THR A 19 5.08 -9.00 6.99
C THR A 19 3.94 -8.01 6.83
N ASN A 20 3.34 -7.62 7.96
CA ASN A 20 2.31 -6.58 7.96
C ASN A 20 2.98 -5.23 8.13
N GLY A 21 2.40 -4.23 7.48
CA GLY A 21 2.89 -2.87 7.60
C GLY A 21 1.76 -1.87 7.46
N SER A 22 2.09 -0.62 7.70
CA SER A 22 1.16 0.48 7.47
C SER A 22 1.94 1.69 6.99
N ALA A 23 1.28 2.51 6.19
CA ALA A 23 1.90 3.72 5.67
C ALA A 23 0.82 4.76 5.41
N THR A 24 1.22 6.02 5.55
CA THR A 24 0.37 7.14 5.17
C THR A 24 0.82 7.58 3.79
N ILE A 25 -0.09 7.53 2.83
CA ILE A 25 0.22 7.89 1.45
C ILE A 25 -0.87 8.79 0.88
N MET A 26 -0.50 9.56 -0.12
CA MET A 26 -1.43 10.46 -0.79
C MET A 26 -2.06 9.73 -1.96
N LEU A 27 -3.38 9.64 -1.94
CA LEU A 27 -4.16 8.94 -2.96
C LEU A 27 -5.33 9.82 -3.42
N TYR A 28 -5.78 9.59 -4.63
CA TYR A 28 -6.99 10.24 -5.13
C TYR A 28 -8.26 9.62 -4.56
N SER A 29 -8.20 8.34 -4.21
CA SER A 29 -9.35 7.61 -3.69
C SER A 29 -8.87 6.42 -2.89
N ASP A 30 -9.81 5.67 -2.32
CA ASP A 30 -9.51 4.44 -1.56
C ASP A 30 -9.36 3.21 -2.46
N ASN A 31 -8.93 3.41 -3.69
CA ASN A 31 -8.74 2.34 -4.66
C ASN A 31 -7.51 1.50 -4.29
N GLU A 32 -7.69 0.19 -4.17
CA GLU A 32 -6.61 -0.72 -3.81
C GLU A 32 -5.49 -0.74 -4.84
N SER A 33 -5.83 -0.71 -6.12
CA SER A 33 -4.83 -0.69 -7.19
C SER A 33 -3.93 0.54 -7.12
N GLU A 34 -4.52 1.68 -6.82
CA GLU A 34 -3.77 2.92 -6.64
C GLU A 34 -2.85 2.83 -5.44
N ALA A 35 -3.35 2.28 -4.33
CA ALA A 35 -2.54 2.11 -3.12
C ALA A 35 -1.35 1.18 -3.36
N ILE A 36 -1.57 0.07 -4.05
CA ILE A 36 -0.51 -0.88 -4.37
C ILE A 36 0.55 -0.21 -5.26
N ALA A 37 0.12 0.51 -6.28
CA ALA A 37 1.04 1.21 -7.17
C ALA A 37 1.86 2.25 -6.41
N ALA A 38 1.23 3.00 -5.51
CA ALA A 38 1.91 4.00 -4.70
C ALA A 38 2.94 3.37 -3.77
N LEU A 39 2.61 2.25 -3.13
CA LEU A 39 3.52 1.54 -2.25
C LEU A 39 4.74 1.01 -3.01
N LYS A 40 4.50 0.43 -4.18
CA LYS A 40 5.59 -0.12 -5.00
C LYS A 40 6.49 0.99 -5.55
N SER A 41 5.92 2.14 -5.90
CA SER A 41 6.71 3.24 -6.44
C SER A 41 7.62 3.89 -5.40
N ARG A 42 7.33 3.70 -4.12
CA ARG A 42 8.18 4.22 -3.04
C ARG A 42 9.48 3.42 -2.86
N GLY A 43 9.58 2.27 -3.50
CA GLY A 43 10.76 1.44 -3.44
C GLY A 43 10.97 0.69 -2.13
N THR A 44 10.01 0.73 -1.22
CA THR A 44 10.11 0.03 0.06
C THR A 44 9.70 -1.44 -0.04
N ILE A 45 9.07 -1.81 -1.14
CA ILE A 45 8.60 -3.17 -1.38
C ILE A 45 9.29 -3.71 -2.62
N GLY A 46 9.85 -4.90 -2.53
CA GLY A 46 10.49 -5.55 -3.66
C GLY A 46 9.52 -5.84 -4.78
N ARG A 47 10.00 -5.78 -6.03
CA ARG A 47 9.15 -6.02 -7.21
C ARG A 47 8.65 -7.46 -7.27
N ASP A 48 9.37 -8.38 -6.69
CA ASP A 48 9.05 -9.79 -6.67
C ASP A 48 8.11 -10.17 -5.53
N LYS A 49 7.69 -9.21 -4.72
CA LYS A 49 6.82 -9.46 -3.59
C LYS A 49 5.40 -9.00 -3.91
N GLU A 50 4.44 -9.68 -3.31
CA GLU A 50 3.04 -9.32 -3.45
C GLU A 50 2.60 -8.46 -2.28
N VAL A 51 1.73 -7.52 -2.59
CA VAL A 51 1.13 -6.64 -1.58
C VAL A 51 -0.36 -6.90 -1.52
N VAL A 52 -0.83 -7.21 -0.33
CA VAL A 52 -2.27 -7.38 -0.08
C VAL A 52 -2.73 -6.20 0.76
N ILE A 53 -3.72 -5.48 0.29
CA ILE A 53 -4.27 -4.35 1.02
C ILE A 53 -5.26 -4.87 2.05
N LEU A 54 -5.00 -4.57 3.31
CA LEU A 54 -5.86 -4.98 4.42
C LEU A 54 -6.93 -3.93 4.71
N SER A 55 -6.56 -2.65 4.67
CA SER A 55 -7.53 -1.57 4.83
C SER A 55 -6.97 -0.27 4.27
N ILE A 56 -7.85 0.59 3.82
CA ILE A 56 -7.51 1.94 3.37
C ILE A 56 -8.46 2.88 4.11
N ARG A 57 -7.89 3.86 4.79
CA ARG A 57 -8.66 4.77 5.62
C ARG A 57 -8.24 6.20 5.34
N LYS A 58 -9.22 7.03 5.04
CA LYS A 58 -8.97 8.45 4.86
C LYS A 58 -8.71 9.13 6.21
N ASN A 59 -7.66 9.89 6.26
CA ASN A 59 -7.30 10.63 7.48
C ASN A 59 -8.12 11.92 7.64
#